data_6878d2a678dde5c3e78b79802c869e7b
#
_entry.id   6878d2a678dde5c3e78b79802c869e7b
#
_cell.length_a   1.000
_cell.length_b   1.000
_cell.length_c   1.000
_cell.angle_alpha   90.00
_cell.angle_beta   90.00
_cell.angle_gamma   90.00
#
_symmetry.space_group_name_H-M   'P 1'
#
loop_
_entity.id
_entity.type
_entity.pdbx_description
1 polymer ?
#
loop_
_entity_poly.entity_id
_entity_poly.type
_entity_poly.pdbx_seq_one_letter_code
_entity_poly.pdbx_strand_id
1 'polypeptide(L)'
;AEGCADLTGAGVYYGATTSVASECDDDEVYVIGGANSAGQAAMYLSRTAKSVTLVIRRTLEDSMSHYLIQQIRARDNINEMPNTVVHAVKGDGHLEGICLEHTDTGEREEFSCGRMFIFIGAEPRTEWLDGVVVRDDHGFIVAGPDLRDISGWTLERPPHHLETSVPGCS
;
A
#
# COMPACT_ATOMS: atom_id res chain seq x y z
N ALA A 1 5.82 -0.26 -11.99
CA ALA A 1 6.52 0.87 -12.59
C ALA A 1 7.93 0.44 -12.99
N GLU A 2 8.44 0.99 -14.09
CA GLU A 2 9.78 0.70 -14.57
C GLU A 2 10.84 1.20 -13.57
N GLY A 3 11.89 0.40 -13.30
CA GLY A 3 13.00 0.74 -12.39
C GLY A 3 12.73 0.54 -10.90
N CYS A 4 11.47 0.32 -10.45
CA CYS A 4 11.16 0.22 -9.02
C CYS A 4 11.87 -0.94 -8.31
N ALA A 5 12.06 -2.08 -8.99
CA ALA A 5 12.69 -3.25 -8.40
C ALA A 5 14.17 -3.01 -8.05
N ASP A 6 14.87 -2.28 -8.90
CA ASP A 6 16.31 -2.01 -8.78
C ASP A 6 16.63 -1.05 -7.63
N LEU A 7 15.66 -0.20 -7.25
CA LEU A 7 15.77 0.81 -6.19
C LEU A 7 15.04 0.43 -4.90
N THR A 8 14.57 -0.82 -4.79
CA THR A 8 13.93 -1.31 -3.55
C THR A 8 14.92 -1.31 -2.38
N GLY A 9 14.55 -0.61 -1.29
CA GLY A 9 15.43 -0.38 -0.14
C GLY A 9 16.40 0.80 -0.31
N ALA A 10 16.46 1.39 -1.51
CA ALA A 10 17.31 2.54 -1.83
C ALA A 10 16.47 3.75 -2.29
N GLY A 11 15.42 4.06 -1.53
CA GLY A 11 14.47 5.14 -1.79
C GLY A 11 13.09 4.65 -2.22
N VAL A 12 12.94 3.42 -2.70
CA VAL A 12 11.64 2.77 -2.98
C VAL A 12 11.35 1.75 -1.88
N TYR A 13 10.23 1.94 -1.17
CA TYR A 13 9.86 1.11 -0.02
C TYR A 13 8.44 0.55 -0.18
N TYR A 14 8.27 -0.74 0.11
CA TYR A 14 6.95 -1.38 0.23
C TYR A 14 6.48 -1.32 1.69
N GLY A 15 5.59 -0.38 1.99
CA GLY A 15 5.19 -0.04 3.35
C GLY A 15 6.10 1.01 4.01
N ALA A 16 5.70 1.52 5.17
CA ALA A 16 6.48 2.47 5.97
C ALA A 16 6.77 1.85 7.33
N THR A 17 8.03 1.54 7.60
CA THR A 17 8.49 1.17 8.93
C THR A 17 8.90 2.43 9.71
N THR A 18 8.86 2.36 11.05
CA THR A 18 9.25 3.47 11.92
C THR A 18 10.70 3.94 11.67
N SER A 19 11.60 3.02 11.33
CA SER A 19 13.00 3.34 11.05
C SER A 19 13.17 4.17 9.77
N VAL A 20 12.46 3.80 8.70
CA VAL A 20 12.54 4.54 7.42
C VAL A 20 11.82 5.88 7.51
N ALA A 21 10.73 5.96 8.28
CA ALA A 21 10.01 7.21 8.48
C ALA A 21 10.84 8.26 9.25
N SER A 22 11.68 7.84 10.20
CA SER A 22 12.59 8.76 10.93
C SER A 22 13.71 9.32 10.07
N GLU A 23 13.97 8.75 8.90
CA GLU A 23 14.96 9.25 7.93
C GLU A 23 14.37 10.27 6.95
N CYS A 24 13.05 10.55 7.03
CA CYS A 24 12.35 11.47 6.12
C CYS A 24 12.31 12.91 6.64
N ASP A 25 13.15 13.26 7.62
CA ASP A 25 13.18 14.61 8.19
C ASP A 25 13.51 15.64 7.10
N ASP A 26 12.59 16.61 6.94
CA ASP A 26 12.68 17.70 5.95
C ASP A 26 12.71 17.27 4.47
N ASP A 27 12.37 16.01 4.15
CA ASP A 27 12.30 15.50 2.78
C ASP A 27 10.91 15.69 2.14
N GLU A 28 10.90 15.76 0.82
CA GLU A 28 9.71 15.61 0.00
C GLU A 28 9.50 14.15 -0.32
N VAL A 29 8.40 13.54 0.18
CA VAL A 29 8.13 12.12 0.06
C VAL A 29 6.85 11.85 -0.74
N TYR A 30 6.85 10.74 -1.47
CA TYR A 30 5.70 10.30 -2.25
C TYR A 30 5.12 9.01 -1.67
N VAL A 31 3.79 8.98 -1.52
CA VAL A 31 3.03 7.81 -1.05
C VAL A 31 2.12 7.34 -2.17
N ILE A 32 2.33 6.13 -2.64
CA ILE A 32 1.60 5.56 -3.77
C ILE A 32 0.48 4.67 -3.25
N GLY A 33 -0.74 5.08 -3.47
CA GLY A 33 -1.94 4.37 -3.04
C GLY A 33 -3.07 5.30 -2.61
N GLY A 34 -4.32 4.81 -2.65
CA GLY A 34 -5.52 5.58 -2.33
C GLY A 34 -6.36 5.00 -1.19
N ALA A 35 -5.97 3.86 -0.61
CA ALA A 35 -6.70 3.21 0.48
C ALA A 35 -6.23 3.69 1.88
N ASN A 36 -6.91 3.22 2.93
CA ASN A 36 -6.63 3.63 4.32
C ASN A 36 -5.16 3.47 4.72
N SER A 37 -4.48 2.42 4.27
CA SER A 37 -3.06 2.19 4.59
C SER A 37 -2.16 3.31 4.07
N ALA A 38 -2.39 3.76 2.82
CA ALA A 38 -1.68 4.89 2.24
C ALA A 38 -1.96 6.19 3.00
N GLY A 39 -3.23 6.44 3.34
CA GLY A 39 -3.62 7.62 4.11
C GLY A 39 -3.01 7.66 5.51
N GLN A 40 -2.99 6.53 6.22
CA GLN A 40 -2.35 6.41 7.53
C GLN A 40 -0.84 6.65 7.45
N ALA A 41 -0.18 6.11 6.40
CA ALA A 41 1.23 6.36 6.16
C ALA A 41 1.50 7.84 5.87
N ALA A 42 0.70 8.49 5.01
CA ALA A 42 0.81 9.90 4.72
C ALA A 42 0.66 10.77 5.98
N MET A 43 -0.34 10.48 6.82
CA MET A 43 -0.54 11.14 8.11
C MET A 43 0.64 10.94 9.07
N TYR A 44 1.26 9.77 9.04
CA TYR A 44 2.43 9.48 9.87
C TYR A 44 3.67 10.23 9.38
N LEU A 45 3.97 10.14 8.09
CA LEU A 45 5.12 10.78 7.45
C LEU A 45 5.03 12.31 7.49
N SER A 46 3.83 12.88 7.40
CA SER A 46 3.62 14.33 7.45
C SER A 46 4.05 15.00 8.77
N ARG A 47 4.41 14.22 9.79
CA ARG A 47 4.88 14.75 11.08
C ARG A 47 6.31 15.27 11.02
N THR A 48 7.13 14.71 10.13
CA THR A 48 8.57 14.98 10.02
C THR A 48 8.96 15.41 8.60
N ALA A 49 8.31 14.86 7.58
CA ALA A 49 8.57 15.22 6.20
C ALA A 49 8.19 16.68 5.91
N LYS A 50 8.96 17.34 5.06
CA LYS A 50 8.67 18.68 4.53
C LYS A 50 7.33 18.70 3.80
N SER A 51 7.13 17.74 2.92
CA SER A 51 5.86 17.52 2.24
C SER A 51 5.63 16.05 1.94
N VAL A 52 4.35 15.64 1.90
CA VAL A 52 3.91 14.31 1.50
C VAL A 52 2.97 14.44 0.32
N THR A 53 3.26 13.77 -0.78
CA THR A 53 2.39 13.73 -1.95
C THR A 53 1.76 12.34 -2.08
N LEU A 54 0.43 12.26 -1.96
CA LEU A 54 -0.36 11.07 -2.23
C LEU A 54 -0.60 10.95 -3.75
N VAL A 55 -0.05 9.91 -4.37
CA VAL A 55 -0.29 9.58 -5.77
C VAL A 55 -1.39 8.52 -5.83
N ILE A 56 -2.54 8.88 -6.42
CA ILE A 56 -3.77 8.13 -6.31
C ILE A 56 -4.29 7.80 -7.71
N ARG A 57 -4.49 6.51 -8.01
CA ARG A 57 -4.95 6.06 -9.33
C ARG A 57 -6.33 6.60 -9.73
N ARG A 58 -7.20 6.88 -8.76
CA ARG A 58 -8.53 7.47 -8.94
C ARG A 58 -8.67 8.65 -7.98
N THR A 59 -9.64 8.57 -7.04
CA THR A 59 -9.83 9.55 -5.97
C THR A 59 -9.70 8.88 -4.60
N LEU A 60 -9.51 9.66 -3.55
CA LEU A 60 -9.48 9.13 -2.17
C LEU A 60 -10.84 8.57 -1.76
N GLU A 61 -11.91 9.18 -2.24
CA GLU A 61 -13.31 8.80 -1.95
C GLU A 61 -13.63 7.38 -2.38
N ASP A 62 -12.92 6.82 -3.38
CA ASP A 62 -13.16 5.47 -3.90
C ASP A 62 -12.80 4.36 -2.91
N SER A 63 -11.82 4.60 -2.02
CA SER A 63 -11.25 3.50 -1.21
C SER A 63 -10.77 3.89 0.18
N MET A 64 -10.82 5.18 0.54
CA MET A 64 -10.40 5.69 1.84
C MET A 64 -11.61 6.11 2.69
N SER A 65 -11.55 5.88 3.99
CA SER A 65 -12.59 6.31 4.92
C SER A 65 -12.70 7.84 4.95
N HIS A 66 -13.92 8.37 4.98
CA HIS A 66 -14.21 9.81 5.01
C HIS A 66 -13.49 10.55 6.15
N TYR A 67 -13.41 9.92 7.33
CA TYR A 67 -12.70 10.46 8.48
C TYR A 67 -11.21 10.71 8.16
N LEU A 68 -10.55 9.76 7.49
CA LEU A 68 -9.14 9.88 7.17
C LEU A 68 -8.88 10.93 6.07
N ILE A 69 -9.78 11.01 5.09
CA ILE A 69 -9.75 12.05 4.05
C ILE A 69 -9.81 13.44 4.67
N GLN A 70 -10.72 13.66 5.63
CA GLN A 70 -10.82 14.93 6.33
C GLN A 70 -9.52 15.29 7.07
N GLN A 71 -8.88 14.32 7.72
CA GLN A 71 -7.62 14.53 8.41
C GLN A 71 -6.48 14.88 7.45
N ILE A 72 -6.40 14.20 6.30
CA ILE A 72 -5.42 14.47 5.26
C ILE A 72 -5.56 15.89 4.75
N ARG A 73 -6.78 16.29 4.39
CA ARG A 73 -7.09 17.64 3.85
C ARG A 73 -6.93 18.77 4.87
N ALA A 74 -6.89 18.45 6.16
CA ALA A 74 -6.59 19.39 7.24
C ALA A 74 -5.07 19.59 7.46
N ARG A 75 -4.20 18.91 6.71
CA ARG A 75 -2.74 19.03 6.79
C ARG A 75 -2.21 19.87 5.63
N ASP A 76 -1.54 20.98 5.96
CA ASP A 76 -0.99 21.90 4.97
C ASP A 76 0.16 21.29 4.14
N ASN A 77 0.83 20.26 4.67
CA ASN A 77 1.96 19.60 4.01
C ASN A 77 1.62 18.24 3.38
N ILE A 78 0.33 17.91 3.21
CA ILE A 78 -0.09 16.76 2.41
C ILE A 78 -0.77 17.23 1.14
N ASN A 79 -0.27 16.77 0.00
CA ASN A 79 -0.80 17.05 -1.34
C ASN A 79 -1.46 15.80 -1.92
N GLU A 80 -2.56 15.98 -2.67
CA GLU A 80 -3.24 14.90 -3.39
C GLU A 80 -2.96 15.03 -4.90
N MET A 81 -2.56 13.93 -5.55
CA MET A 81 -2.45 13.81 -7.00
C MET A 81 -3.40 12.68 -7.47
N PRO A 82 -4.70 12.99 -7.66
CA PRO A 82 -5.67 12.01 -8.15
C PRO A 82 -5.43 11.70 -9.63
N ASN A 83 -6.02 10.60 -10.11
CA ASN A 83 -5.92 10.10 -11.49
C ASN A 83 -4.47 10.01 -11.97
N THR A 84 -3.57 9.61 -11.07
CA THR A 84 -2.12 9.62 -11.34
C THR A 84 -1.51 8.28 -10.93
N VAL A 85 -0.57 7.80 -11.72
CA VAL A 85 0.19 6.57 -11.46
C VAL A 85 1.68 6.81 -11.66
N VAL A 86 2.50 6.00 -11.00
CA VAL A 86 3.95 5.99 -11.26
C VAL A 86 4.20 5.23 -12.55
N HIS A 87 4.76 5.92 -13.55
CA HIS A 87 5.18 5.33 -14.81
C HIS A 87 6.57 4.70 -14.69
N ALA A 88 7.54 5.46 -14.19
CA ALA A 88 8.92 5.02 -14.01
C ALA A 88 9.57 5.73 -12.81
N VAL A 89 10.66 5.15 -12.32
CA VAL A 89 11.55 5.77 -11.35
C VAL A 89 12.95 5.92 -11.93
N LYS A 90 13.71 6.89 -11.44
CA LYS A 90 15.07 7.22 -11.89
C LYS A 90 16.01 7.31 -10.69
N GLY A 91 17.24 6.86 -10.87
CA GLY A 91 18.31 6.96 -9.90
C GLY A 91 19.46 6.02 -10.22
N ASP A 92 20.62 6.31 -9.66
CA ASP A 92 21.83 5.47 -9.74
C ASP A 92 22.24 5.07 -8.32
N GLY A 93 21.87 3.84 -7.94
CA GLY A 93 22.10 3.31 -6.59
C GLY A 93 21.14 3.83 -5.52
N HIS A 94 20.38 4.92 -5.76
CA HIS A 94 19.31 5.44 -4.91
C HIS A 94 18.28 6.20 -5.76
N LEU A 95 17.07 6.36 -5.20
CA LEU A 95 16.00 7.09 -5.89
C LEU A 95 16.32 8.58 -5.96
N GLU A 96 16.27 9.15 -7.16
CA GLU A 96 16.50 10.58 -7.43
C GLU A 96 15.29 11.27 -8.03
N GLY A 97 14.42 10.51 -8.70
CA GLY A 97 13.24 11.07 -9.33
C GLY A 97 12.19 10.04 -9.71
N ILE A 98 10.99 10.54 -9.94
CA ILE A 98 9.84 9.75 -10.41
C ILE A 98 9.22 10.41 -11.64
N CYS A 99 8.76 9.58 -12.56
CA CYS A 99 7.91 9.97 -13.67
C CYS A 99 6.48 9.56 -13.34
N LEU A 100 5.59 10.52 -13.20
CA LEU A 100 4.17 10.32 -12.97
C LEU A 100 3.40 10.46 -14.28
N GLU A 101 2.35 9.65 -14.46
CA GLU A 101 1.46 9.67 -15.62
C GLU A 101 0.02 9.92 -15.16
N HIS A 102 -0.64 10.90 -15.75
CA HIS A 102 -2.05 11.15 -15.53
C HIS A 102 -2.89 10.14 -16.32
N THR A 103 -3.74 9.38 -15.64
CA THR A 103 -4.43 8.22 -16.23
C THR A 103 -5.43 8.57 -17.32
N ASP A 104 -6.02 9.77 -17.28
CA ASP A 104 -7.05 10.19 -18.23
C ASP A 104 -6.46 10.81 -19.50
N THR A 105 -5.33 11.52 -19.36
CA THR A 105 -4.72 12.25 -20.50
C THR A 105 -3.49 11.53 -21.06
N GLY A 106 -2.84 10.66 -20.26
CA GLY A 106 -1.56 10.06 -20.60
C GLY A 106 -0.38 11.02 -20.54
N GLU A 107 -0.60 12.24 -20.04
CA GLU A 107 0.47 13.22 -19.83
C GLU A 107 1.44 12.74 -18.75
N ARG A 108 2.72 12.98 -18.98
CA ARG A 108 3.79 12.57 -18.06
C ARG A 108 4.55 13.78 -17.57
N GLU A 109 4.86 13.75 -16.28
CA GLU A 109 5.64 14.78 -15.63
C GLU A 109 6.70 14.15 -14.71
N GLU A 110 7.87 14.76 -14.67
CA GLU A 110 9.01 14.31 -13.85
C GLU A 110 9.14 15.16 -12.59
N PHE A 111 9.33 14.47 -11.48
CA PHE A 111 9.51 15.11 -10.16
C PHE A 111 10.79 14.60 -9.52
N SER A 112 11.50 15.48 -8.82
CA SER A 112 12.56 15.06 -7.90
C SER A 112 11.95 14.29 -6.74
N CYS A 113 12.51 13.14 -6.40
CA CYS A 113 11.98 12.28 -5.35
C CYS A 113 13.10 11.43 -4.76
N GLY A 114 13.43 11.65 -3.50
CA GLY A 114 14.40 10.82 -2.78
C GLY A 114 13.78 9.60 -2.09
N ARG A 115 12.47 9.64 -1.80
CA ARG A 115 11.77 8.56 -1.09
C ARG A 115 10.34 8.38 -1.58
N MET A 116 10.01 7.13 -1.90
CA MET A 116 8.69 6.71 -2.35
C MET A 116 8.22 5.47 -1.58
N PHE A 117 7.02 5.55 -1.04
CA PHE A 117 6.39 4.50 -0.24
C PHE A 117 5.19 3.91 -0.99
N ILE A 118 5.17 2.60 -1.19
CA ILE A 118 4.17 1.91 -2.01
C ILE A 118 3.16 1.18 -1.12
N PHE A 119 1.87 1.53 -1.27
CA PHE A 119 0.71 0.98 -0.56
C PHE A 119 -0.42 0.58 -1.52
N ILE A 120 -0.09 -0.14 -2.58
CA ILE A 120 -1.05 -0.58 -3.61
C ILE A 120 -1.76 -1.89 -3.28
N GLY A 121 -1.66 -2.38 -2.06
CA GLY A 121 -2.17 -3.66 -1.60
C GLY A 121 -1.15 -4.78 -1.73
N ALA A 122 -1.57 -5.98 -1.33
CA ALA A 122 -0.76 -7.20 -1.41
C ALA A 122 -1.48 -8.21 -2.31
N GLU A 123 -0.71 -8.92 -3.11
CA GLU A 123 -1.17 -10.11 -3.81
C GLU A 123 -0.77 -11.35 -3.01
N PRO A 124 -1.72 -12.20 -2.61
CA PRO A 124 -1.39 -13.43 -1.93
C PRO A 124 -0.61 -14.37 -2.86
N ARG A 125 0.48 -14.94 -2.38
CA ARG A 125 1.26 -15.96 -3.09
C ARG A 125 0.98 -17.33 -2.48
N THR A 126 -0.28 -17.75 -2.55
CA THR A 126 -0.82 -18.94 -1.85
C THR A 126 -1.21 -20.08 -2.80
N GLU A 127 -0.80 -20.05 -4.07
CA GLU A 127 -1.11 -21.04 -5.08
C GLU A 127 -0.61 -22.44 -4.68
N TRP A 128 0.50 -22.51 -3.97
CA TRP A 128 1.09 -23.74 -3.45
C TRP A 128 0.25 -24.41 -2.34
N LEU A 129 -0.73 -23.70 -1.78
CA LEU A 129 -1.69 -24.19 -0.79
C LEU A 129 -3.02 -24.65 -1.42
N ASP A 130 -3.07 -24.70 -2.75
CA ASP A 130 -4.29 -25.14 -3.44
C ASP A 130 -4.68 -26.55 -3.04
N GLY A 131 -5.96 -26.75 -2.69
CA GLY A 131 -6.47 -28.01 -2.17
C GLY A 131 -6.01 -28.37 -0.74
N VAL A 132 -5.18 -27.57 -0.07
CA VAL A 132 -4.74 -27.77 1.31
C VAL A 132 -5.57 -26.92 2.28
N VAL A 133 -5.73 -25.63 1.99
CA VAL A 133 -6.52 -24.70 2.80
C VAL A 133 -7.58 -24.01 1.94
N VAL A 134 -8.66 -23.57 2.57
CA VAL A 134 -9.68 -22.77 1.89
C VAL A 134 -9.12 -21.36 1.63
N ARG A 135 -9.30 -20.89 0.39
CA ARG A 135 -8.92 -19.53 -0.04
C ARG A 135 -10.15 -18.82 -0.61
N ASP A 136 -10.16 -17.52 -0.52
CA ASP A 136 -11.18 -16.68 -1.16
C ASP A 136 -10.93 -16.54 -2.68
N ASP A 137 -11.83 -15.84 -3.36
CA ASP A 137 -11.74 -15.59 -4.81
C ASP A 137 -10.54 -14.72 -5.20
N HIS A 138 -9.90 -14.06 -4.24
CA HIS A 138 -8.70 -13.25 -4.42
C HIS A 138 -7.41 -14.01 -4.06
N GLY A 139 -7.52 -15.25 -3.58
CA GLY A 139 -6.40 -16.09 -3.18
C GLY A 139 -5.94 -15.91 -1.73
N PHE A 140 -6.62 -15.11 -0.90
CA PHE A 140 -6.29 -15.01 0.53
C PHE A 140 -6.79 -16.25 1.28
N ILE A 141 -6.01 -16.68 2.27
CA ILE A 141 -6.39 -17.81 3.14
C ILE A 141 -7.55 -17.37 4.02
N VAL A 142 -8.65 -18.15 3.98
CA VAL A 142 -9.79 -17.92 4.86
C VAL A 142 -9.48 -18.52 6.24
N ALA A 143 -9.70 -17.74 7.30
CA ALA A 143 -9.39 -18.14 8.67
C ALA A 143 -10.46 -17.69 9.67
N GLY A 144 -10.49 -18.37 10.82
CA GLY A 144 -11.32 -18.00 11.95
C GLY A 144 -12.82 -18.03 11.67
N PRO A 145 -13.56 -17.01 12.12
CA PRO A 145 -15.04 -16.98 12.01
C PRO A 145 -15.56 -17.13 10.59
N ASP A 146 -14.83 -16.68 9.59
CA ASP A 146 -15.22 -16.71 8.19
C ASP A 146 -15.29 -18.12 7.61
N LEU A 147 -14.66 -19.09 8.28
CA LEU A 147 -14.75 -20.52 7.93
C LEU A 147 -16.10 -21.15 8.31
N ARG A 148 -16.92 -20.51 9.15
CA ARG A 148 -18.19 -21.10 9.63
C ARG A 148 -19.20 -21.31 8.50
N ASP A 149 -19.18 -20.42 7.51
CA ASP A 149 -20.13 -20.42 6.39
C ASP A 149 -19.55 -21.13 5.16
N ILE A 150 -18.31 -21.65 5.26
CA ILE A 150 -17.61 -22.29 4.16
C ILE A 150 -17.46 -23.81 4.47
N SER A 151 -17.77 -24.65 3.49
CA SER A 151 -17.61 -26.11 3.58
C SER A 151 -16.14 -26.51 3.64
N GLY A 152 -15.54 -26.50 4.82
CA GLY A 152 -14.13 -26.86 5.00
C GLY A 152 -13.74 -27.11 6.46
N TRP A 153 -14.54 -26.62 7.39
CA TRP A 153 -14.32 -26.85 8.81
C TRP A 153 -14.91 -28.21 9.25
N THR A 154 -14.08 -29.07 9.85
CA THR A 154 -14.44 -30.47 10.14
C THR A 154 -14.70 -30.77 11.63
N LEU A 155 -14.41 -29.80 12.53
CA LEU A 155 -14.58 -30.01 13.98
C LEU A 155 -15.91 -29.42 14.48
N GLU A 156 -16.47 -30.02 15.56
CA GLU A 156 -17.69 -29.52 16.21
C GLU A 156 -17.50 -28.16 16.88
N ARG A 157 -16.29 -27.87 17.39
CA ARG A 157 -15.97 -26.54 17.93
C ARG A 157 -15.79 -25.50 16.83
N PRO A 158 -16.08 -24.21 17.09
CA PRO A 158 -15.73 -23.16 16.14
C PRO A 158 -14.21 -23.04 15.93
N PRO A 159 -13.77 -22.57 14.76
CA PRO A 159 -12.36 -22.25 14.52
C PRO A 159 -11.86 -21.17 15.49
N HIS A 160 -10.60 -21.24 15.88
CA HIS A 160 -9.95 -20.15 16.58
C HIS A 160 -9.72 -18.97 15.63
N HIS A 161 -9.49 -17.77 16.16
CA HIS A 161 -9.55 -16.52 15.39
C HIS A 161 -8.64 -16.47 14.14
N LEU A 162 -7.48 -17.10 14.17
CA LEU A 162 -6.54 -17.19 13.04
C LEU A 162 -6.39 -18.61 12.49
N GLU A 163 -7.20 -19.56 12.94
CA GLU A 163 -7.12 -20.96 12.51
C GLU A 163 -7.65 -21.10 11.07
N THR A 164 -6.87 -21.76 10.23
CA THR A 164 -7.25 -22.05 8.84
C THR A 164 -8.24 -23.21 8.76
N SER A 165 -8.67 -23.59 7.56
CA SER A 165 -9.52 -24.78 7.35
C SER A 165 -8.86 -26.12 7.76
N VAL A 166 -7.55 -26.09 8.01
CA VAL A 166 -6.82 -27.23 8.59
C VAL A 166 -6.72 -27.00 10.10
N PRO A 167 -7.41 -27.84 10.94
CA PRO A 167 -7.41 -27.67 12.37
C PRO A 167 -6.00 -27.68 12.98
N GLY A 168 -5.73 -26.68 13.85
CA GLY A 168 -4.40 -26.52 14.49
C GLY A 168 -3.36 -25.81 13.63
N CYS A 169 -3.73 -25.36 12.43
CA CYS A 169 -2.87 -24.56 11.57
C CYS A 169 -3.34 -23.08 11.55
N SER A 170 -2.44 -22.15 11.91
CA SER A 170 -2.70 -20.70 11.96
C SER A 170 -1.54 -19.90 11.39
#